data_32ac2581fab39ab21502871defd1bf68
#
_entry.id   32ac2581fab39ab21502871defd1bf68
#
_cell.length_a   1.000
_cell.length_b   1.000
_cell.length_c   1.000
_cell.angle_alpha   90.00
_cell.angle_beta   90.00
_cell.angle_gamma   90.00
#
_symmetry.space_group_name_H-M   'P 1'
#
loop_
_entity.id
_entity.type
_entity.pdbx_description
1 polymer ?
#
loop_
_entity_poly.entity_id
_entity_poly.type
_entity_poly.pdbx_seq_one_letter_code
_entity_poly.pdbx_strand_id
1 'polypeptide(L)'
;MLPFFMKIKKLIFFFLLAFPLYAMAENGSYKVEKVDGEEINLYFAKPKYVNKKTRLVVVMHGRKRNAEEYRDQWSDFANELNLVVVVPEFSEAQFPMVWGYNYGGIKKKSEELSNLKDSSFSYIEPVVNQALKKFKLKSNNWGLYGHGAGAHFVHRYVLYYPESSYTLAIAANPGWYLTMTDKQWPFGLNNSDLNEEMLKKSFQNYFLLMLGMSDISTKPNTEYVASIFDKVTDQGSHR
;
A
#
# COMPACT_ATOMS: atom_id res chain seq x y z
N MET A 1 -80.71 -17.61 -26.35
CA MET A 1 -79.62 -16.64 -26.49
C MET A 1 -79.00 -16.44 -25.13
N LEU A 2 -77.87 -17.14 -24.78
CA LEU A 2 -77.14 -16.96 -23.53
C LEU A 2 -75.92 -16.12 -23.86
N PRO A 3 -75.53 -15.13 -23.02
CA PRO A 3 -74.31 -14.42 -23.20
C PRO A 3 -73.15 -15.18 -22.47
N PHE A 4 -72.09 -15.34 -23.21
CA PHE A 4 -70.85 -15.97 -22.80
C PHE A 4 -70.08 -15.05 -21.90
N PHE A 5 -69.97 -15.34 -20.54
CA PHE A 5 -69.14 -14.63 -19.62
C PHE A 5 -67.70 -15.15 -19.68
N MET A 6 -66.85 -14.37 -20.30
CA MET A 6 -65.39 -14.61 -20.33
C MET A 6 -64.74 -14.17 -19.00
N LYS A 7 -64.36 -15.12 -18.16
CA LYS A 7 -63.59 -14.85 -16.94
C LYS A 7 -62.15 -14.52 -17.32
N ILE A 8 -61.79 -13.24 -17.23
CA ILE A 8 -60.39 -12.81 -17.32
C ILE A 8 -59.71 -13.14 -15.98
N LYS A 9 -58.86 -14.17 -15.96
CA LYS A 9 -57.94 -14.42 -14.86
C LYS A 9 -56.82 -13.36 -14.92
N LYS A 10 -56.78 -12.45 -13.95
CA LYS A 10 -55.67 -11.52 -13.76
C LYS A 10 -54.44 -12.33 -13.33
N LEU A 11 -53.52 -12.56 -14.27
CA LEU A 11 -52.22 -13.10 -14.02
C LEU A 11 -51.37 -11.97 -13.42
N ILE A 12 -51.23 -11.91 -12.09
CA ILE A 12 -50.32 -11.00 -11.42
C ILE A 12 -48.92 -11.56 -11.62
N PHE A 13 -48.17 -10.98 -12.57
CA PHE A 13 -46.76 -11.27 -12.77
C PHE A 13 -45.97 -10.53 -11.66
N PHE A 14 -45.58 -11.28 -10.62
CA PHE A 14 -44.66 -10.77 -9.61
C PHE A 14 -43.28 -10.70 -10.26
N PHE A 15 -42.92 -9.52 -10.76
CA PHE A 15 -41.54 -9.22 -11.16
C PHE A 15 -40.70 -9.12 -9.87
N LEU A 16 -40.14 -10.23 -9.40
CA LEU A 16 -39.06 -10.24 -8.44
C LEU A 16 -37.89 -9.53 -9.13
N LEU A 17 -37.73 -8.22 -8.88
CA LEU A 17 -36.51 -7.49 -9.11
C LEU A 17 -35.45 -8.14 -8.23
N ALA A 18 -34.73 -9.12 -8.78
CA ALA A 18 -33.48 -9.61 -8.20
C ALA A 18 -32.48 -8.47 -8.33
N PHE A 19 -32.48 -7.54 -7.36
CA PHE A 19 -31.33 -6.69 -7.16
C PHE A 19 -30.15 -7.62 -6.87
N PRO A 20 -29.08 -7.56 -7.66
CA PRO A 20 -27.87 -8.27 -7.28
C PRO A 20 -27.48 -7.76 -5.90
N LEU A 21 -27.57 -8.62 -4.88
CA LEU A 21 -26.96 -8.36 -3.59
C LEU A 21 -25.45 -8.28 -3.86
N TYR A 22 -24.97 -7.09 -4.15
CA TYR A 22 -23.52 -6.84 -4.15
C TYR A 22 -23.04 -7.20 -2.74
N ALA A 23 -22.35 -8.31 -2.66
CA ALA A 23 -21.72 -8.72 -1.41
C ALA A 23 -20.67 -7.65 -1.07
N MET A 24 -20.90 -6.90 0.00
CA MET A 24 -19.94 -5.91 0.50
C MET A 24 -18.69 -6.60 1.01
N ALA A 25 -17.55 -5.93 0.91
CA ALA A 25 -16.32 -6.39 1.54
C ALA A 25 -16.50 -6.47 3.07
N GLU A 26 -15.78 -7.40 3.70
CA GLU A 26 -15.68 -7.46 5.15
C GLU A 26 -14.45 -6.68 5.60
N ASN A 27 -14.67 -5.71 6.46
CA ASN A 27 -13.63 -4.84 7.03
C ASN A 27 -13.36 -5.18 8.49
N GLY A 28 -12.11 -4.98 8.92
CA GLY A 28 -11.73 -5.19 10.31
C GLY A 28 -10.30 -4.76 10.59
N SER A 29 -9.83 -5.10 11.80
CA SER A 29 -8.45 -4.85 12.21
C SER A 29 -7.95 -5.94 13.15
N TYR A 30 -6.64 -6.06 13.28
CA TYR A 30 -5.94 -6.88 14.27
C TYR A 30 -4.50 -6.38 14.43
N LYS A 31 -3.82 -6.87 15.45
CA LYS A 31 -2.41 -6.54 15.67
C LYS A 31 -1.50 -7.54 14.96
N VAL A 32 -0.43 -7.02 14.39
CA VAL A 32 0.69 -7.79 13.84
C VAL A 32 1.90 -7.58 14.72
N GLU A 33 2.51 -8.67 15.15
CA GLU A 33 3.68 -8.70 16.00
C GLU A 33 4.93 -9.08 15.18
N LYS A 34 6.02 -8.39 15.38
CA LYS A 34 7.36 -8.78 14.94
C LYS A 34 7.96 -9.83 15.88
N VAL A 35 9.04 -10.45 15.42
CA VAL A 35 9.78 -11.47 16.19
C VAL A 35 10.30 -10.96 17.54
N ASP A 36 10.57 -9.66 17.65
CA ASP A 36 11.05 -8.99 18.87
C ASP A 36 9.92 -8.54 19.83
N GLY A 37 8.66 -8.83 19.51
CA GLY A 37 7.49 -8.51 20.31
C GLY A 37 6.88 -7.14 20.05
N GLU A 38 7.44 -6.33 19.13
CA GLU A 38 6.84 -5.06 18.72
C GLU A 38 5.59 -5.27 17.88
N GLU A 39 4.53 -4.55 18.18
CA GLU A 39 3.24 -4.67 17.52
C GLU A 39 2.85 -3.40 16.77
N ILE A 40 2.16 -3.59 15.63
CA ILE A 40 1.44 -2.52 14.92
C ILE A 40 -0.01 -2.95 14.66
N ASN A 41 -0.91 -1.98 14.51
CA ASN A 41 -2.26 -2.27 14.04
C ASN A 41 -2.23 -2.60 12.55
N LEU A 42 -3.06 -3.53 12.13
CA LEU A 42 -3.28 -3.87 10.74
C LEU A 42 -4.77 -3.81 10.44
N TYR A 43 -5.16 -2.91 9.55
CA TYR A 43 -6.52 -2.80 9.04
C TYR A 43 -6.66 -3.65 7.78
N PHE A 44 -7.81 -4.27 7.56
CA PHE A 44 -8.03 -5.08 6.38
C PHE A 44 -9.41 -4.90 5.77
N ALA A 45 -9.49 -5.09 4.47
CA ALA A 45 -10.71 -5.32 3.71
C ALA A 45 -10.55 -6.61 2.90
N LYS A 46 -11.59 -7.45 2.87
CA LYS A 46 -11.55 -8.70 2.12
C LYS A 46 -12.87 -8.97 1.43
N PRO A 47 -12.89 -9.75 0.34
CA PRO A 47 -14.14 -10.18 -0.25
C PRO A 47 -14.90 -11.08 0.74
N LYS A 48 -16.22 -11.10 0.64
CA LYS A 48 -17.06 -11.98 1.45
C LYS A 48 -16.60 -13.44 1.40
N TYR A 49 -16.13 -13.89 0.25
CA TYR A 49 -15.65 -15.25 0.03
C TYR A 49 -14.22 -15.26 -0.49
N VAL A 50 -13.29 -15.66 0.35
CA VAL A 50 -11.90 -15.91 -0.04
C VAL A 50 -11.81 -17.25 -0.77
N ASN A 51 -11.13 -17.30 -1.91
CA ASN A 51 -10.99 -18.50 -2.74
C ASN A 51 -9.55 -18.65 -3.30
N LYS A 52 -9.31 -19.67 -4.13
CA LYS A 52 -7.97 -19.98 -4.68
C LYS A 52 -7.38 -18.85 -5.54
N LYS A 53 -8.22 -17.96 -6.07
CA LYS A 53 -7.80 -16.83 -6.92
C LYS A 53 -7.60 -15.55 -6.12
N THR A 54 -8.02 -15.52 -4.85
CA THR A 54 -7.84 -14.34 -3.99
C THR A 54 -6.36 -14.06 -3.79
N ARG A 55 -5.98 -12.79 -3.95
CA ARG A 55 -4.59 -12.30 -3.80
C ARG A 55 -4.50 -11.32 -2.64
N LEU A 56 -3.30 -11.20 -2.09
CA LEU A 56 -3.00 -10.24 -1.03
C LEU A 56 -2.41 -8.96 -1.63
N VAL A 57 -2.85 -7.81 -1.13
CA VAL A 57 -2.22 -6.51 -1.41
C VAL A 57 -1.96 -5.80 -0.09
N VAL A 58 -0.71 -5.41 0.12
CA VAL A 58 -0.30 -4.53 1.21
C VAL A 58 -0.34 -3.09 0.70
N VAL A 59 -1.11 -2.24 1.37
CA VAL A 59 -1.30 -0.84 1.00
C VAL A 59 -0.66 0.06 2.05
N MET A 60 0.27 0.91 1.62
CA MET A 60 0.97 1.85 2.48
C MET A 60 0.22 3.18 2.50
N HIS A 61 -0.18 3.62 3.69
CA HIS A 61 -0.95 4.85 3.88
C HIS A 61 -0.15 6.13 3.58
N GLY A 62 -0.85 7.26 3.47
CA GLY A 62 -0.26 8.58 3.24
C GLY A 62 0.34 9.22 4.50
N ARG A 63 0.74 10.49 4.37
CA ARG A 63 1.36 11.30 5.43
C ARG A 63 0.51 11.44 6.69
N LYS A 64 -0.80 11.42 6.57
CA LYS A 64 -1.73 11.53 7.72
C LYS A 64 -1.74 10.31 8.63
N ARG A 65 -1.04 9.23 8.29
CA ARG A 65 -0.99 7.96 9.04
C ARG A 65 -2.36 7.31 9.23
N ASN A 66 -3.30 7.59 8.36
CA ASN A 66 -4.71 7.22 8.39
C ASN A 66 -4.96 5.85 7.73
N ALA A 67 -4.38 4.80 8.29
CA ALA A 67 -4.43 3.44 7.73
C ALA A 67 -5.88 2.92 7.59
N GLU A 68 -6.74 3.22 8.55
CA GLU A 68 -8.16 2.82 8.50
C GLU A 68 -8.91 3.44 7.31
N GLU A 69 -8.71 4.74 7.08
CA GLU A 69 -9.32 5.43 5.93
C GLU A 69 -8.83 4.84 4.59
N TYR A 70 -7.53 4.48 4.50
CA TYR A 70 -7.00 3.79 3.33
C TYR A 70 -7.66 2.43 3.12
N ARG A 71 -7.86 1.65 4.18
CA ARG A 71 -8.61 0.40 4.12
C ARG A 71 -10.02 0.62 3.56
N ASP A 72 -10.72 1.66 4.04
CA ASP A 72 -12.08 1.98 3.59
C ASP A 72 -12.13 2.36 2.11
N GLN A 73 -11.17 3.16 1.63
CA GLN A 73 -11.03 3.52 0.22
C GLN A 73 -10.76 2.29 -0.69
N TRP A 74 -10.14 1.25 -0.14
CA TRP A 74 -9.84 0.02 -0.88
C TRP A 74 -10.92 -1.06 -0.73
N SER A 75 -11.94 -0.83 0.08
CA SER A 75 -12.95 -1.83 0.42
C SER A 75 -13.72 -2.35 -0.82
N ASP A 76 -14.18 -1.45 -1.68
CA ASP A 76 -14.90 -1.83 -2.90
C ASP A 76 -13.99 -2.61 -3.85
N PHE A 77 -12.76 -2.16 -4.05
CA PHE A 77 -11.76 -2.87 -4.86
C PHE A 77 -11.42 -4.25 -4.30
N ALA A 78 -11.38 -4.40 -2.98
CA ALA A 78 -11.15 -5.69 -2.35
C ALA A 78 -12.21 -6.71 -2.79
N ASN A 79 -13.46 -6.29 -2.85
CA ASN A 79 -14.55 -7.15 -3.30
C ASN A 79 -14.57 -7.36 -4.82
N GLU A 80 -14.46 -6.29 -5.60
CA GLU A 80 -14.54 -6.33 -7.06
C GLU A 80 -13.40 -7.12 -7.70
N LEU A 81 -12.18 -6.94 -7.18
CA LEU A 81 -10.97 -7.56 -7.72
C LEU A 81 -10.58 -8.85 -7.00
N ASN A 82 -11.40 -9.31 -6.05
CA ASN A 82 -11.13 -10.51 -5.24
C ASN A 82 -9.78 -10.44 -4.53
N LEU A 83 -9.55 -9.33 -3.79
CA LEU A 83 -8.33 -9.05 -3.06
C LEU A 83 -8.57 -9.08 -1.54
N VAL A 84 -7.63 -9.63 -0.80
CA VAL A 84 -7.43 -9.26 0.60
C VAL A 84 -6.49 -8.06 0.60
N VAL A 85 -7.00 -6.93 1.04
CA VAL A 85 -6.22 -5.70 1.20
C VAL A 85 -5.88 -5.54 2.66
N VAL A 86 -4.61 -5.30 2.97
CA VAL A 86 -4.15 -5.03 4.34
C VAL A 86 -3.38 -3.71 4.37
N VAL A 87 -3.64 -2.92 5.40
CA VAL A 87 -3.04 -1.59 5.59
C VAL A 87 -2.39 -1.55 6.96
N PRO A 88 -1.06 -1.77 7.06
CA PRO A 88 -0.35 -1.63 8.33
C PRO A 88 -0.31 -0.16 8.77
N GLU A 89 -0.55 0.08 10.06
CA GLU A 89 -0.51 1.42 10.64
C GLU A 89 0.90 1.72 11.17
N PHE A 90 1.60 2.59 10.46
CA PHE A 90 2.84 3.18 10.96
C PHE A 90 2.51 4.51 11.63
N SER A 91 2.07 4.46 12.89
CA SER A 91 1.66 5.64 13.65
C SER A 91 2.80 6.66 13.80
N GLU A 92 2.46 7.95 13.90
CA GLU A 92 3.48 9.00 14.12
C GLU A 92 4.22 8.84 15.46
N ALA A 93 3.57 8.25 16.46
CA ALA A 93 4.16 7.99 17.78
C ALA A 93 5.26 6.92 17.73
N GLN A 94 5.05 5.83 16.98
CA GLN A 94 6.04 4.74 16.85
C GLN A 94 7.05 5.00 15.73
N PHE A 95 6.63 5.66 14.65
CA PHE A 95 7.42 5.88 13.44
C PHE A 95 7.44 7.38 13.10
N PRO A 96 8.12 8.20 13.93
CA PRO A 96 8.02 9.64 13.83
C PRO A 96 8.60 10.21 12.55
N MET A 97 7.98 11.28 12.07
CA MET A 97 8.46 12.09 10.95
C MET A 97 8.63 11.29 9.64
N VAL A 98 9.27 11.88 8.67
CA VAL A 98 9.63 11.23 7.39
C VAL A 98 10.69 10.12 7.61
N TRP A 99 11.52 10.25 8.63
CA TRP A 99 12.60 9.30 8.93
C TRP A 99 12.06 7.94 9.33
N GLY A 100 11.09 7.91 10.24
CA GLY A 100 10.54 6.67 10.77
C GLY A 100 9.66 5.93 9.77
N TYR A 101 9.03 6.64 8.84
CA TYR A 101 8.10 6.04 7.89
C TYR A 101 8.53 6.15 6.43
N ASN A 102 8.49 7.36 5.84
CA ASN A 102 8.76 7.55 4.42
C ASN A 102 10.10 6.94 3.98
N TYR A 103 11.10 7.02 4.84
CA TYR A 103 12.46 6.55 4.60
C TYR A 103 12.74 5.17 5.22
N GLY A 104 11.70 4.54 5.76
CA GLY A 104 11.80 3.17 6.27
C GLY A 104 12.50 3.02 7.61
N GLY A 105 12.81 4.11 8.31
CA GLY A 105 13.58 4.06 9.56
C GLY A 105 15.05 3.62 9.38
N ILE A 106 15.58 3.67 8.15
CA ILE A 106 16.95 3.25 7.83
C ILE A 106 17.98 4.17 8.48
N LYS A 107 17.69 5.46 8.57
CA LYS A 107 18.50 6.42 9.29
C LYS A 107 17.69 7.17 10.34
N LYS A 108 18.28 7.36 11.50
CA LYS A 108 17.75 8.27 12.51
C LYS A 108 18.05 9.72 12.12
N LYS A 109 17.43 10.68 12.78
CA LYS A 109 17.71 12.12 12.61
C LYS A 109 19.20 12.45 12.84
N SER A 110 19.91 11.62 13.61
CA SER A 110 21.37 11.71 13.88
C SER A 110 22.26 11.27 12.72
N GLU A 111 21.68 10.93 11.55
CA GLU A 111 22.38 10.38 10.39
C GLU A 111 23.06 9.01 10.60
N GLU A 112 22.97 8.44 11.78
CA GLU A 112 23.42 7.07 12.04
C GLU A 112 22.47 6.07 11.34
N LEU A 113 23.08 5.09 10.67
CA LEU A 113 22.36 4.00 10.05
C LEU A 113 21.76 3.10 11.13
N SER A 114 20.47 2.83 11.01
CA SER A 114 19.79 1.84 11.83
C SER A 114 20.03 0.45 11.24
N ASN A 115 20.03 -0.58 12.08
CA ASN A 115 19.98 -1.94 11.57
C ASN A 115 18.66 -2.13 10.76
N LEU A 116 18.74 -2.79 9.59
CA LEU A 116 17.57 -3.08 8.77
C LEU A 116 16.46 -3.83 9.56
N LYS A 117 16.84 -4.62 10.55
CA LYS A 117 15.89 -5.33 11.43
C LYS A 117 15.06 -4.39 12.30
N ASP A 118 15.61 -3.21 12.63
CA ASP A 118 14.95 -2.20 13.47
C ASP A 118 14.18 -1.17 12.61
N SER A 119 14.25 -1.31 11.29
CA SER A 119 13.60 -0.42 10.35
C SER A 119 12.09 -0.68 10.29
N SER A 120 11.30 0.33 9.87
CA SER A 120 9.87 0.12 9.60
C SER A 120 9.64 -0.81 8.40
N PHE A 121 10.60 -0.98 7.52
CA PHE A 121 10.56 -1.97 6.45
C PHE A 121 10.46 -3.40 6.97
N SER A 122 11.07 -3.71 8.12
CA SER A 122 11.09 -5.05 8.70
C SER A 122 9.71 -5.59 9.09
N TYR A 123 8.68 -4.73 9.16
CA TYR A 123 7.30 -5.15 9.43
C TYR A 123 6.59 -5.78 8.24
N ILE A 124 7.05 -5.55 7.01
CA ILE A 124 6.31 -5.98 5.81
C ILE A 124 6.20 -7.50 5.72
N GLU A 125 7.29 -8.24 5.93
CA GLU A 125 7.25 -9.70 5.89
C GLU A 125 6.36 -10.31 7.00
N PRO A 126 6.43 -9.89 8.26
CA PRO A 126 5.46 -10.28 9.30
C PRO A 126 4.00 -9.98 8.93
N VAL A 127 3.73 -8.79 8.37
CA VAL A 127 2.39 -8.41 7.89
C VAL A 127 1.88 -9.38 6.83
N VAL A 128 2.70 -9.67 5.82
CA VAL A 128 2.36 -10.59 4.74
C VAL A 128 2.11 -12.00 5.28
N ASN A 129 3.04 -12.54 6.06
CA ASN A 129 2.97 -13.91 6.56
C ASN A 129 1.74 -14.13 7.47
N GLN A 130 1.45 -13.17 8.36
CA GLN A 130 0.29 -13.25 9.24
C GLN A 130 -1.02 -13.08 8.45
N ALA A 131 -1.07 -12.19 7.44
CA ALA A 131 -2.24 -12.04 6.59
C ALA A 131 -2.51 -13.30 5.75
N LEU A 132 -1.50 -13.88 5.11
CA LEU A 132 -1.62 -15.13 4.36
C LEU A 132 -2.20 -16.26 5.23
N LYS A 133 -1.68 -16.40 6.46
CA LYS A 133 -2.15 -17.39 7.43
C LYS A 133 -3.58 -17.10 7.91
N LYS A 134 -3.86 -15.87 8.34
CA LYS A 134 -5.16 -15.45 8.90
C LYS A 134 -6.29 -15.65 7.89
N PHE A 135 -6.09 -15.24 6.65
CA PHE A 135 -7.10 -15.33 5.60
C PHE A 135 -7.03 -16.61 4.80
N LYS A 136 -6.14 -17.55 5.19
CA LYS A 136 -5.97 -18.87 4.55
C LYS A 136 -5.76 -18.77 3.04
N LEU A 137 -4.97 -17.79 2.61
CA LEU A 137 -4.68 -17.58 1.21
C LEU A 137 -3.82 -18.73 0.65
N LYS A 138 -4.18 -19.22 -0.52
CA LYS A 138 -3.49 -20.37 -1.17
C LYS A 138 -2.30 -19.94 -2.02
N SER A 139 -2.21 -18.66 -2.35
CA SER A 139 -1.14 -18.12 -3.15
C SER A 139 -0.25 -17.24 -2.29
N ASN A 140 1.06 -17.45 -2.39
CA ASN A 140 2.06 -16.56 -1.79
C ASN A 140 2.32 -15.30 -2.65
N ASN A 141 1.61 -15.15 -3.77
CA ASN A 141 1.71 -13.96 -4.60
C ASN A 141 1.00 -12.80 -3.90
N TRP A 142 1.72 -11.73 -3.67
CA TRP A 142 1.19 -10.53 -3.07
C TRP A 142 1.73 -9.28 -3.77
N GLY A 143 1.02 -8.19 -3.64
CA GLY A 143 1.39 -6.90 -4.18
C GLY A 143 1.67 -5.88 -3.07
N LEU A 144 2.50 -4.90 -3.37
CA LEU A 144 2.80 -3.76 -2.51
C LEU A 144 2.41 -2.47 -3.22
N TYR A 145 1.58 -1.66 -2.60
CA TYR A 145 1.14 -0.38 -3.16
C TYR A 145 1.34 0.74 -2.15
N GLY A 146 1.74 1.92 -2.63
CA GLY A 146 1.79 3.13 -1.82
C GLY A 146 1.55 4.38 -2.63
N HIS A 147 0.89 5.38 -2.01
CA HIS A 147 0.66 6.69 -2.59
C HIS A 147 1.26 7.78 -1.70
N GLY A 148 1.86 8.82 -2.28
CA GLY A 148 2.45 9.93 -1.54
C GLY A 148 3.53 9.46 -0.56
N ALA A 149 3.31 9.59 0.76
CA ALA A 149 4.25 9.08 1.76
C ALA A 149 4.42 7.56 1.70
N GLY A 150 3.34 6.81 1.41
CA GLY A 150 3.42 5.37 1.14
C GLY A 150 4.26 5.04 -0.09
N ALA A 151 4.22 5.87 -1.13
CA ALA A 151 5.07 5.69 -2.30
C ALA A 151 6.56 5.91 -1.99
N HIS A 152 6.88 6.85 -1.10
CA HIS A 152 8.25 7.01 -0.57
C HIS A 152 8.72 5.75 0.15
N PHE A 153 7.85 5.12 0.92
CA PHE A 153 8.15 3.86 1.60
C PHE A 153 8.38 2.75 0.57
N VAL A 154 7.45 2.55 -0.36
CA VAL A 154 7.48 1.45 -1.32
C VAL A 154 8.72 1.48 -2.20
N HIS A 155 9.07 2.62 -2.82
CA HIS A 155 10.21 2.65 -3.71
C HIS A 155 11.55 2.44 -3.01
N ARG A 156 11.67 2.83 -1.72
CA ARG A 156 12.85 2.53 -0.94
C ARG A 156 12.85 1.07 -0.45
N TYR A 157 11.70 0.55 -0.04
CA TYR A 157 11.56 -0.84 0.34
C TYR A 157 12.07 -1.79 -0.75
N VAL A 158 11.70 -1.54 -1.99
CA VAL A 158 12.15 -2.34 -3.16
C VAL A 158 13.69 -2.39 -3.24
N LEU A 159 14.37 -1.30 -2.93
CA LEU A 159 15.83 -1.21 -2.99
C LEU A 159 16.52 -1.89 -1.80
N TYR A 160 15.96 -1.72 -0.59
CA TYR A 160 16.55 -2.24 0.64
C TYR A 160 16.19 -3.71 0.93
N TYR A 161 15.09 -4.21 0.35
CA TYR A 161 14.61 -5.59 0.50
C TYR A 161 14.46 -6.28 -0.87
N PRO A 162 15.56 -6.42 -1.65
CA PRO A 162 15.50 -6.97 -3.00
C PRO A 162 15.11 -8.46 -3.04
N GLU A 163 15.22 -9.18 -1.91
CA GLU A 163 14.84 -10.58 -1.77
C GLU A 163 13.35 -10.77 -1.40
N SER A 164 12.62 -9.68 -1.18
CA SER A 164 11.20 -9.78 -0.81
C SER A 164 10.36 -10.37 -1.94
N SER A 165 9.41 -11.23 -1.58
CA SER A 165 8.67 -12.10 -2.51
C SER A 165 7.45 -11.45 -3.17
N TYR A 166 7.31 -10.12 -3.16
CA TYR A 166 6.20 -9.46 -3.85
C TYR A 166 6.22 -9.73 -5.36
N THR A 167 5.03 -9.89 -5.93
CA THR A 167 4.88 -10.09 -7.39
C THR A 167 4.94 -8.75 -8.14
N LEU A 168 4.44 -7.67 -7.52
CA LEU A 168 4.42 -6.32 -8.09
C LEU A 168 4.46 -5.29 -6.95
N ALA A 169 5.35 -4.32 -7.05
CA ALA A 169 5.34 -3.13 -6.19
C ALA A 169 4.98 -1.90 -7.03
N ILE A 170 4.12 -1.02 -6.47
CA ILE A 170 3.67 0.21 -7.13
C ILE A 170 3.87 1.39 -6.19
N ALA A 171 4.66 2.36 -6.62
CA ALA A 171 4.81 3.65 -5.96
C ALA A 171 4.13 4.75 -6.78
N ALA A 172 3.03 5.29 -6.25
CA ALA A 172 2.23 6.31 -6.93
C ALA A 172 2.48 7.70 -6.34
N ASN A 173 2.88 8.64 -7.17
CA ASN A 173 3.10 10.06 -6.83
C ASN A 173 3.96 10.27 -5.56
N PRO A 174 5.16 9.71 -5.45
CA PRO A 174 6.09 10.09 -4.39
C PRO A 174 6.50 11.56 -4.59
N GLY A 175 6.57 12.32 -3.52
CA GLY A 175 6.93 13.74 -3.60
C GLY A 175 8.38 13.98 -4.06
N TRP A 176 9.29 13.04 -3.80
CA TRP A 176 10.68 12.99 -4.30
C TRP A 176 11.21 11.55 -4.25
N TYR A 177 12.36 11.33 -4.85
CA TYR A 177 12.93 10.00 -5.07
C TYR A 177 14.28 9.83 -4.38
N LEU A 178 14.64 8.58 -4.09
CA LEU A 178 16.01 8.15 -3.96
C LEU A 178 16.51 7.79 -5.37
N THR A 179 17.36 8.64 -5.92
CA THR A 179 17.87 8.48 -7.30
C THR A 179 19.21 7.73 -7.31
N MET A 180 19.56 7.13 -8.44
CA MET A 180 20.84 6.42 -8.64
C MET A 180 21.98 7.42 -8.95
N THR A 181 22.14 8.44 -8.11
CA THR A 181 23.12 9.52 -8.25
C THR A 181 23.98 9.65 -7.01
N ASP A 182 25.07 10.42 -7.11
CA ASP A 182 26.01 10.71 -6.00
C ASP A 182 25.44 11.70 -4.95
N LYS A 183 24.18 12.08 -5.06
CA LYS A 183 23.52 12.89 -4.03
C LYS A 183 23.55 12.17 -2.69
N GLN A 184 23.59 12.97 -1.64
CA GLN A 184 23.48 12.43 -0.27
C GLN A 184 22.13 11.75 -0.08
N TRP A 185 22.13 10.63 0.63
CA TRP A 185 20.91 10.02 1.15
C TRP A 185 20.08 11.08 1.93
N PRO A 186 18.77 11.17 1.78
CA PRO A 186 17.85 10.24 1.14
C PRO A 186 17.52 10.53 -0.33
N PHE A 187 18.29 11.35 -1.03
CA PHE A 187 18.00 11.78 -2.41
C PHE A 187 18.87 11.05 -3.44
N GLY A 188 19.97 10.46 -3.02
CA GLY A 188 20.89 9.67 -3.84
C GLY A 188 21.59 8.60 -3.01
N LEU A 189 22.58 7.94 -3.62
CA LEU A 189 23.24 6.75 -3.06
C LEU A 189 24.37 7.06 -2.07
N ASN A 190 24.87 8.29 -2.06
CA ASN A 190 25.99 8.62 -1.16
C ASN A 190 25.54 8.55 0.30
N ASN A 191 26.32 7.83 1.13
CA ASN A 191 25.96 7.47 2.51
C ASN A 191 24.62 6.68 2.64
N SER A 192 24.22 5.93 1.61
CA SER A 192 23.26 4.85 1.74
C SER A 192 23.98 3.54 2.04
N ASP A 193 23.30 2.53 2.57
CA ASP A 193 23.84 1.17 2.69
C ASP A 193 23.55 0.33 1.44
N LEU A 194 23.04 0.95 0.37
CA LEU A 194 22.76 0.26 -0.87
C LEU A 194 24.05 -0.02 -1.64
N ASN A 195 24.26 -1.28 -1.97
CA ASN A 195 25.38 -1.69 -2.80
C ASN A 195 24.92 -2.13 -4.20
N GLU A 196 25.86 -2.34 -5.09
CA GLU A 196 25.58 -2.71 -6.49
C GLU A 196 24.80 -4.03 -6.61
N GLU A 197 25.07 -5.01 -5.75
CA GLU A 197 24.38 -6.30 -5.74
C GLU A 197 22.90 -6.13 -5.38
N MET A 198 22.60 -5.37 -4.30
CA MET A 198 21.23 -5.04 -3.91
C MET A 198 20.47 -4.32 -5.03
N LEU A 199 21.10 -3.35 -5.68
CA LEU A 199 20.50 -2.61 -6.78
C LEU A 199 20.22 -3.52 -7.99
N LYS A 200 21.19 -4.32 -8.41
CA LYS A 200 21.01 -5.30 -9.50
C LYS A 200 19.88 -6.27 -9.21
N LYS A 201 19.76 -6.75 -7.97
CA LYS A 201 18.70 -7.65 -7.55
C LYS A 201 17.34 -6.95 -7.54
N SER A 202 17.25 -5.75 -7.00
CA SER A 202 15.99 -5.00 -6.94
C SER A 202 15.43 -4.69 -8.33
N PHE A 203 16.28 -4.44 -9.33
CA PHE A 203 15.85 -4.18 -10.71
C PHE A 203 15.38 -5.43 -11.46
N GLN A 204 15.53 -6.62 -10.89
CA GLN A 204 14.95 -7.85 -11.43
C GLN A 204 13.48 -8.03 -11.01
N ASN A 205 13.01 -7.28 -10.01
CA ASN A 205 11.65 -7.32 -9.51
C ASN A 205 10.72 -6.40 -10.31
N TYR A 206 9.45 -6.76 -10.40
CA TYR A 206 8.44 -5.89 -11.04
C TYR A 206 8.12 -4.71 -10.14
N PHE A 207 8.61 -3.55 -10.52
CA PHE A 207 8.36 -2.27 -9.87
C PHE A 207 7.78 -1.26 -10.86
N LEU A 208 6.67 -0.63 -10.49
CA LEU A 208 5.99 0.39 -11.29
C LEU A 208 5.99 1.72 -10.54
N LEU A 209 6.51 2.76 -11.18
CA LEU A 209 6.39 4.13 -10.73
C LEU A 209 5.24 4.80 -11.49
N MET A 210 4.22 5.25 -10.77
CA MET A 210 3.05 5.92 -11.34
C MET A 210 3.10 7.42 -11.02
N LEU A 211 2.92 8.24 -12.05
CA LEU A 211 2.88 9.70 -11.94
C LEU A 211 1.53 10.20 -12.45
N GLY A 212 0.85 11.01 -11.64
CA GLY A 212 -0.40 11.65 -12.03
C GLY A 212 -0.14 12.82 -12.98
N MET A 213 -0.81 12.85 -14.11
CA MET A 213 -0.67 13.94 -15.10
C MET A 213 -1.04 15.32 -14.53
N SER A 214 -1.87 15.36 -13.50
CA SER A 214 -2.28 16.61 -12.83
C SER A 214 -1.41 16.98 -11.63
N ASP A 215 -0.41 16.14 -11.28
CA ASP A 215 0.54 16.41 -10.19
C ASP A 215 1.73 17.25 -10.72
N ILE A 216 1.43 18.47 -11.09
CA ILE A 216 2.36 19.40 -11.75
C ILE A 216 2.79 20.58 -10.86
N SER A 217 2.46 20.55 -9.55
CA SER A 217 2.82 21.63 -8.63
C SER A 217 4.34 21.71 -8.44
N THR A 218 4.89 22.89 -8.65
CA THR A 218 6.31 23.20 -8.42
C THR A 218 6.54 23.95 -7.11
N LYS A 219 5.48 24.18 -6.32
CA LYS A 219 5.58 24.92 -5.05
C LYS A 219 5.65 23.93 -3.88
N PRO A 220 6.55 24.19 -2.90
CA PRO A 220 6.58 23.37 -1.68
C PRO A 220 5.25 23.51 -0.93
N ASN A 221 4.70 22.38 -0.49
CA ASN A 221 3.40 22.33 0.21
C ASN A 221 3.55 22.12 1.73
N THR A 222 4.76 22.03 2.23
CA THR A 222 5.07 21.88 3.67
C THR A 222 6.42 22.54 3.96
N GLU A 223 6.65 22.90 5.23
CA GLU A 223 7.95 23.43 5.68
C GLU A 223 9.10 22.46 5.39
N TYR A 224 8.85 21.16 5.59
CA TYR A 224 9.86 20.14 5.29
C TYR A 224 10.18 20.12 3.78
N VAL A 225 9.19 20.12 2.91
CA VAL A 225 9.42 20.18 1.45
C VAL A 225 10.14 21.47 1.08
N ALA A 226 9.80 22.61 1.68
CA ALA A 226 10.51 23.86 1.47
C ALA A 226 11.99 23.75 1.86
N SER A 227 12.31 23.08 2.98
CA SER A 227 13.69 22.91 3.46
C SER A 227 14.58 22.03 2.59
N ILE A 228 13.98 21.17 1.74
CA ILE A 228 14.69 20.25 0.83
C ILE A 228 14.49 20.61 -0.64
N PHE A 229 13.78 21.70 -0.92
CA PHE A 229 13.30 22.02 -2.26
C PHE A 229 14.44 22.04 -3.29
N ASP A 230 15.54 22.72 -2.98
CA ASP A 230 16.70 22.81 -3.87
C ASP A 230 17.36 21.47 -4.14
N LYS A 231 17.20 20.49 -3.22
CA LYS A 231 17.76 19.14 -3.35
C LYS A 231 16.95 18.23 -4.27
N VAL A 232 15.71 18.61 -4.58
CA VAL A 232 14.76 17.76 -5.34
C VAL A 232 14.25 18.43 -6.61
N THR A 233 14.58 19.68 -6.89
CA THR A 233 14.11 20.44 -8.08
C THR A 233 14.49 19.81 -9.39
N ASP A 234 15.62 19.11 -9.44
CA ASP A 234 16.12 18.40 -10.62
C ASP A 234 15.38 17.08 -10.90
N GLN A 235 14.53 16.61 -9.99
CA GLN A 235 13.78 15.36 -10.14
C GLN A 235 12.50 15.50 -10.99
N GLY A 236 12.29 16.66 -11.60
CA GLY A 236 11.11 16.93 -12.42
C GLY A 236 10.01 17.70 -11.70
N SER A 237 8.88 17.90 -12.36
CA SER A 237 7.74 18.70 -11.88
C SER A 237 6.72 17.95 -11.02
N HIS A 238 6.97 16.68 -10.71
CA HIS A 238 6.02 15.79 -10.00
C HIS A 238 6.24 15.79 -8.50
N ARG A 239 6.24 16.92 -7.90
CA ARG A 239 6.62 17.05 -6.49
C ARG A 239 5.57 17.70 -5.66
#